data_db1d3178ff84f4b19a6f5a7f585a44a9
#
_entry.id   db1d3178ff84f4b19a6f5a7f585a44a9
#
_cell.length_a   1.000
_cell.length_b   1.000
_cell.length_c   1.000
_cell.angle_alpha   90.00
_cell.angle_beta   90.00
_cell.angle_gamma   90.00
#
_symmetry.space_group_name_H-M   'P 1'
#
loop_
_entity.id
_entity.type
_entity.pdbx_description
1 polymer ?
#
loop_
_entity_poly.entity_id
_entity_poly.type
_entity_poly.pdbx_seq_one_letter_code
_entity_poly.pdbx_strand_id
1 'polypeptide(L)'
;MRGKSKMEGRGAHLCFTIIMILLAASPFLVSSTSMIQFLGKCICYSIVAIALDLIWGYTGMLSLGHGIYFCLGGYAMAMYIRLRDNGGTITEFMQTGGLSELPLFWKPFLNFPLALFLIIFIPGLLAAVLGFFVFHSRIKGVYFSIITQAL
;
A
#
# COMPACT_ATOMS: atom_id res chain seq x y z
N MET A 1 -8.94 28.32 31.22
CA MET A 1 -8.93 26.96 30.63
C MET A 1 -8.23 26.83 29.28
N ARG A 2 -7.73 27.91 28.67
CA ARG A 2 -7.12 27.93 27.32
C ARG A 2 -5.64 27.51 27.26
N GLY A 3 -4.96 27.33 28.40
CA GLY A 3 -3.53 26.98 28.43
C GLY A 3 -3.24 25.46 28.41
N LYS A 4 -4.15 24.61 28.88
CA LYS A 4 -3.96 23.17 28.92
C LYS A 4 -3.99 22.50 27.53
N SER A 5 -4.87 22.93 26.64
CA SER A 5 -5.00 22.34 25.30
C SER A 5 -3.79 22.59 24.39
N LYS A 6 -3.08 23.71 24.61
CA LYS A 6 -1.88 24.06 23.83
C LYS A 6 -0.64 23.27 24.27
N MET A 7 -0.58 22.86 25.55
CA MET A 7 0.51 22.01 26.06
C MET A 7 0.32 20.53 25.71
N GLU A 8 -0.93 20.04 25.69
CA GLU A 8 -1.24 18.68 25.22
C GLU A 8 -0.92 18.49 23.74
N GLY A 9 -1.23 19.47 22.90
CA GLY A 9 -0.87 19.42 21.47
C GLY A 9 0.64 19.39 21.25
N ARG A 10 1.41 20.20 21.98
CA ARG A 10 2.88 20.20 21.88
C ARG A 10 3.50 18.89 22.34
N GLY A 11 2.98 18.27 23.41
CA GLY A 11 3.42 16.95 23.89
C GLY A 11 3.16 15.85 22.86
N ALA A 12 1.99 15.85 22.24
CA ALA A 12 1.65 14.89 21.19
C ALA A 12 2.55 15.02 19.95
N HIS A 13 2.83 16.25 19.50
CA HIS A 13 3.75 16.47 18.39
C HIS A 13 5.19 16.05 18.73
N LEU A 14 5.66 16.30 19.94
CA LEU A 14 6.98 15.85 20.40
C LEU A 14 7.07 14.33 20.45
N CYS A 15 6.11 13.65 21.02
CA CYS A 15 6.05 12.18 21.04
C CYS A 15 6.03 11.60 19.61
N PHE A 16 5.21 12.17 18.73
CA PHE A 16 5.15 11.75 17.33
C PHE A 16 6.49 11.92 16.62
N THR A 17 7.14 13.08 16.81
CA THR A 17 8.46 13.36 16.22
C THR A 17 9.54 12.40 16.72
N ILE A 18 9.54 12.11 18.04
CA ILE A 18 10.48 11.15 18.65
C ILE A 18 10.26 9.74 18.07
N ILE A 19 9.01 9.29 17.96
CA ILE A 19 8.68 7.99 17.37
C ILE A 19 9.14 7.92 15.91
N MET A 20 8.91 8.97 15.12
CA MET A 20 9.35 9.02 13.73
C MET A 20 10.87 8.98 13.59
N ILE A 21 11.59 9.69 14.46
CA ILE A 21 13.08 9.67 14.49
C ILE A 21 13.58 8.27 14.89
N LEU A 22 12.98 7.63 15.89
CA LEU A 22 13.33 6.27 16.32
C LEU A 22 13.08 5.25 15.21
N LEU A 23 11.95 5.36 14.50
CA LEU A 23 11.66 4.50 13.35
C LEU A 23 12.64 4.72 12.19
N ALA A 24 13.02 5.97 11.91
CA ALA A 24 13.99 6.29 10.88
C ALA A 24 15.41 5.82 11.24
N ALA A 25 15.77 5.84 12.52
CA ALA A 25 17.07 5.38 13.02
C ALA A 25 17.15 3.85 13.15
N SER A 26 16.03 3.16 13.22
CA SER A 26 15.95 1.71 13.43
C SER A 26 16.79 0.86 12.46
N PRO A 27 16.88 1.13 11.13
CA PRO A 27 17.70 0.36 10.21
C PRO A 27 19.20 0.52 10.46
N PHE A 28 19.64 1.61 11.11
CA PHE A 28 21.04 1.82 11.45
C PHE A 28 21.44 1.14 12.76
N LEU A 29 20.48 0.93 13.67
CA LEU A 29 20.70 0.32 14.99
C LEU A 29 20.59 -1.21 14.96
N VAL A 30 19.88 -1.76 13.98
CA VAL A 30 19.57 -3.19 13.90
C VAL A 30 20.40 -3.83 12.78
N SER A 31 21.33 -4.70 13.15
CA SER A 31 22.18 -5.44 12.22
C SER A 31 21.52 -6.70 11.64
N SER A 32 20.36 -7.12 12.18
CA SER A 32 19.67 -8.32 11.73
C SER A 32 18.76 -8.03 10.53
N THR A 33 19.02 -8.69 9.41
CA THR A 33 18.21 -8.59 8.18
C THR A 33 16.74 -8.93 8.41
N SER A 34 16.45 -9.92 9.25
CA SER A 34 15.06 -10.32 9.57
C SER A 34 14.30 -9.23 10.32
N MET A 35 14.96 -8.53 11.24
CA MET A 35 14.36 -7.40 11.97
C MET A 35 14.09 -6.20 11.06
N ILE A 36 15.00 -5.91 10.13
CA ILE A 36 14.80 -4.82 9.14
C ILE A 36 13.61 -5.13 8.25
N GLN A 37 13.48 -6.37 7.78
CA GLN A 37 12.32 -6.81 6.99
C GLN A 37 11.00 -6.72 7.78
N PHE A 38 11.03 -7.12 9.06
CA PHE A 38 9.88 -7.01 9.94
C PHE A 38 9.44 -5.56 10.15
N LEU A 39 10.37 -4.66 10.44
CA LEU A 39 10.11 -3.22 10.58
C LEU A 39 9.55 -2.62 9.29
N GLY A 40 10.09 -2.99 8.14
CA GLY A 40 9.58 -2.57 6.84
C GLY A 40 8.11 -2.98 6.63
N LYS A 41 7.75 -4.21 6.98
CA LYS A 41 6.35 -4.68 6.94
C LYS A 41 5.45 -3.88 7.89
N CYS A 42 5.91 -3.61 9.10
CA CYS A 42 5.16 -2.81 10.07
C CYS A 42 4.87 -1.39 9.55
N ILE A 43 5.86 -0.75 8.93
CA ILE A 43 5.68 0.59 8.32
C ILE A 43 4.67 0.53 7.18
N CYS A 44 4.76 -0.45 6.28
CA CYS A 44 3.81 -0.63 5.19
C CYS A 44 2.37 -0.82 5.71
N TYR A 45 2.17 -1.68 6.71
CA TYR A 45 0.84 -1.87 7.31
C TYR A 45 0.34 -0.65 8.07
N SER A 46 1.23 0.15 8.67
CA SER A 46 0.84 1.42 9.30
C SER A 46 0.26 2.42 8.30
N ILE A 47 0.80 2.48 7.08
CA ILE A 47 0.26 3.32 6.00
C ILE A 47 -1.17 2.87 5.64
N VAL A 48 -1.40 1.56 5.52
CA VAL A 48 -2.73 1.01 5.25
C VAL A 48 -3.70 1.31 6.39
N ALA A 49 -3.25 1.17 7.63
CA ALA A 49 -4.08 1.46 8.82
C ALA A 49 -4.51 2.93 8.85
N ILE A 50 -3.60 3.87 8.58
CA ILE A 50 -3.92 5.30 8.50
C ILE A 50 -4.90 5.59 7.36
N ALA A 51 -4.74 4.95 6.20
CA ALA A 51 -5.65 5.12 5.08
C ALA A 51 -7.07 4.62 5.41
N LEU A 52 -7.19 3.49 6.12
CA LEU A 52 -8.47 2.96 6.60
C LEU A 52 -9.13 3.88 7.64
N ASP A 53 -8.34 4.40 8.59
CA ASP A 53 -8.81 5.33 9.60
C ASP A 53 -9.34 6.63 9.00
N LEU A 54 -8.64 7.17 7.99
CA LEU A 54 -9.09 8.33 7.22
C LEU A 54 -10.44 8.08 6.54
N ILE A 55 -10.60 6.94 5.86
CA ILE A 55 -11.86 6.61 5.18
C ILE A 55 -12.96 6.50 6.22
N TRP A 56 -12.75 5.75 7.30
CA TRP A 56 -13.76 5.58 8.34
C TRP A 56 -14.11 6.90 9.04
N GLY A 57 -13.09 7.72 9.36
CA GLY A 57 -13.29 9.00 10.04
C GLY A 57 -14.09 10.02 9.22
N TYR A 58 -13.86 10.08 7.90
CA TYR A 58 -14.56 11.05 7.04
C TYR A 58 -15.89 10.55 6.47
N THR A 59 -15.99 9.28 6.14
CA THR A 59 -17.17 8.73 5.46
C THR A 59 -18.09 7.93 6.38
N GLY A 60 -17.59 7.51 7.55
CA GLY A 60 -18.30 6.60 8.45
C GLY A 60 -18.48 5.19 7.86
N MET A 61 -17.81 4.88 6.75
CA MET A 61 -17.91 3.59 6.06
C MET A 61 -16.58 2.82 6.18
N LEU A 62 -16.62 1.61 6.69
CA LEU A 62 -15.46 0.73 6.76
C LEU A 62 -15.25 0.05 5.40
N SER A 63 -14.13 0.32 4.74
CA SER A 63 -13.76 -0.35 3.48
C SER A 63 -12.90 -1.57 3.78
N LEU A 64 -13.48 -2.76 3.71
CA LEU A 64 -12.76 -4.03 3.89
C LEU A 64 -11.99 -4.46 2.63
N GLY A 65 -12.34 -3.92 1.46
CA GLY A 65 -11.66 -4.16 0.19
C GLY A 65 -10.35 -3.39 -0.01
N HIS A 66 -9.92 -2.59 0.97
CA HIS A 66 -8.70 -1.76 0.84
C HIS A 66 -7.43 -2.60 0.61
N GLY A 67 -7.42 -3.83 1.11
CA GLY A 67 -6.33 -4.78 0.93
C GLY A 67 -6.03 -5.09 -0.54
N ILE A 68 -7.03 -5.11 -1.41
CA ILE A 68 -6.87 -5.40 -2.84
C ILE A 68 -5.97 -4.37 -3.52
N TYR A 69 -6.22 -3.08 -3.27
CA TYR A 69 -5.43 -2.00 -3.86
C TYR A 69 -3.99 -2.03 -3.36
N PHE A 70 -3.80 -2.32 -2.06
CA PHE A 70 -2.49 -2.49 -1.46
C PHE A 70 -1.74 -3.69 -2.04
N CYS A 71 -2.40 -4.84 -2.16
CA CYS A 71 -1.81 -6.06 -2.75
C CYS A 71 -1.45 -5.86 -4.22
N LEU A 72 -2.31 -5.20 -5.02
CA LEU A 72 -2.02 -4.89 -6.43
C LEU A 72 -0.78 -4.03 -6.59
N GLY A 73 -0.67 -2.95 -5.80
CA GLY A 73 0.52 -2.09 -5.82
C GLY A 73 1.78 -2.84 -5.39
N GLY A 74 1.69 -3.63 -4.31
CA GLY A 74 2.78 -4.46 -3.82
C GLY A 74 3.22 -5.53 -4.83
N TYR A 75 2.27 -6.20 -5.50
CA TYR A 75 2.55 -7.17 -6.54
C TYR A 75 3.24 -6.55 -7.76
N ALA A 76 2.77 -5.39 -8.20
CA ALA A 76 3.37 -4.64 -9.30
C ALA A 76 4.82 -4.23 -8.99
N MET A 77 5.10 -3.76 -7.76
CA MET A 77 6.46 -3.45 -7.32
C MET A 77 7.34 -4.69 -7.22
N ALA A 78 6.82 -5.78 -6.67
CA ALA A 78 7.54 -7.05 -6.59
C ALA A 78 7.93 -7.58 -7.97
N MET A 79 7.05 -7.45 -8.96
CA MET A 79 7.35 -7.82 -10.36
C MET A 79 8.47 -6.97 -10.95
N TYR A 80 8.45 -5.66 -10.73
CA TYR A 80 9.55 -4.79 -11.18
C TYR A 80 10.89 -5.25 -10.61
N ILE A 81 10.96 -5.49 -9.29
CA ILE A 81 12.19 -5.92 -8.62
C ILE A 81 12.67 -7.26 -9.18
N ARG A 82 11.76 -8.24 -9.31
CA ARG A 82 12.09 -9.57 -9.87
C ARG A 82 12.58 -9.53 -11.31
N LEU A 83 11.95 -8.73 -12.17
CA LEU A 83 12.39 -8.55 -13.54
C LEU A 83 13.76 -7.87 -13.62
N ARG A 84 14.03 -6.92 -12.75
CA ARG A 84 15.31 -6.25 -12.65
C ARG A 84 16.43 -7.21 -12.19
N ASP A 85 16.17 -7.99 -11.15
CA ASP A 85 17.14 -8.98 -10.61
C ASP A 85 17.51 -10.04 -11.65
N ASN A 86 16.56 -10.45 -12.51
CA ASN A 86 16.79 -11.41 -13.59
C ASN A 86 17.25 -10.76 -14.91
N GLY A 87 17.75 -9.53 -14.88
CA GLY A 87 18.24 -8.85 -16.09
C GLY A 87 17.20 -8.63 -17.18
N GLY A 88 15.92 -8.50 -16.79
CA GLY A 88 14.80 -8.29 -17.73
C GLY A 88 14.29 -9.55 -18.42
N THR A 89 14.77 -10.71 -18.00
CA THR A 89 14.33 -12.02 -18.52
C THR A 89 13.16 -12.58 -17.69
N ILE A 90 12.62 -13.72 -18.13
CA ILE A 90 11.52 -14.43 -17.46
C ILE A 90 11.94 -14.86 -16.06
N THR A 91 11.08 -14.64 -15.08
CA THR A 91 11.29 -15.08 -13.70
C THR A 91 11.01 -16.59 -13.57
N GLU A 92 11.66 -17.24 -12.60
CA GLU A 92 11.53 -18.69 -12.37
C GLU A 92 10.09 -19.16 -12.24
N PHE A 93 9.24 -18.41 -11.55
CA PHE A 93 7.82 -18.79 -11.39
C PHE A 93 7.03 -18.69 -12.70
N MET A 94 7.41 -17.83 -13.64
CA MET A 94 6.80 -17.76 -14.98
C MET A 94 7.23 -18.96 -15.81
N GLN A 95 8.50 -19.39 -15.72
CA GLN A 95 8.99 -20.59 -16.38
C GLN A 95 8.28 -21.82 -15.88
N THR A 96 8.10 -21.94 -14.57
CA THR A 96 7.33 -23.03 -13.94
C THR A 96 5.86 -23.01 -14.38
N GLY A 97 5.31 -21.82 -14.68
CA GLY A 97 3.97 -21.65 -15.26
C GLY A 97 3.87 -21.95 -16.76
N GLY A 98 4.96 -22.42 -17.40
CA GLY A 98 4.98 -22.78 -18.83
C GLY A 98 5.12 -21.61 -19.79
N LEU A 99 5.47 -20.42 -19.29
CA LEU A 99 5.75 -19.26 -20.14
C LEU A 99 7.20 -19.33 -20.63
N SER A 100 7.40 -19.26 -21.94
CA SER A 100 8.72 -19.22 -22.57
C SER A 100 9.20 -17.79 -22.87
N GLU A 101 8.30 -16.82 -22.89
CA GLU A 101 8.63 -15.41 -23.17
C GLU A 101 7.92 -14.48 -22.16
N LEU A 102 8.49 -13.28 -21.97
CA LEU A 102 7.90 -12.26 -21.11
C LEU A 102 6.59 -11.72 -21.73
N PRO A 103 5.44 -11.89 -21.07
CA PRO A 103 4.17 -11.36 -21.56
C PRO A 103 4.24 -9.85 -21.83
N LEU A 104 3.57 -9.40 -22.87
CA LEU A 104 3.62 -8.01 -23.34
C LEU A 104 3.26 -6.99 -22.27
N PHE A 105 2.33 -7.34 -21.36
CA PHE A 105 1.88 -6.45 -20.27
C PHE A 105 2.91 -6.27 -19.15
N TRP A 106 3.96 -7.13 -19.07
CA TRP A 106 5.06 -6.97 -18.12
C TRP A 106 6.25 -6.19 -18.70
N LYS A 107 6.35 -6.01 -20.02
CA LYS A 107 7.44 -5.23 -20.66
C LYS A 107 7.54 -3.79 -20.14
N PRO A 108 6.43 -3.06 -19.87
CA PRO A 108 6.52 -1.72 -19.29
C PRO A 108 7.20 -1.66 -17.92
N PHE A 109 7.16 -2.77 -17.15
CA PHE A 109 7.79 -2.85 -15.83
C PHE A 109 9.33 -2.96 -15.88
N LEU A 110 9.95 -3.07 -17.06
CA LEU A 110 11.41 -3.02 -17.19
C LEU A 110 11.97 -1.61 -16.94
N ASN A 111 11.18 -0.58 -17.18
CA ASN A 111 11.57 0.81 -16.97
C ASN A 111 11.07 1.32 -15.61
N PHE A 112 11.98 1.76 -14.74
CA PHE A 112 11.63 2.23 -13.40
C PHE A 112 10.56 3.34 -13.35
N PRO A 113 10.67 4.45 -14.12
CA PRO A 113 9.67 5.51 -14.07
C PRO A 113 8.29 5.03 -14.54
N LEU A 114 8.26 4.16 -15.56
CA LEU A 114 7.01 3.60 -16.07
C LEU A 114 6.41 2.59 -15.09
N ALA A 115 7.23 1.75 -14.46
CA ALA A 115 6.80 0.85 -13.40
C ALA A 115 6.20 1.62 -12.22
N LEU A 116 6.85 2.70 -11.75
CA LEU A 116 6.35 3.53 -10.67
C LEU A 116 4.99 4.17 -11.01
N PHE A 117 4.83 4.64 -12.24
CA PHE A 117 3.55 5.15 -12.73
C PHE A 117 2.46 4.06 -12.70
N LEU A 118 2.76 2.87 -13.21
CA LEU A 118 1.81 1.75 -13.26
C LEU A 118 1.43 1.22 -11.87
N ILE A 119 2.35 1.23 -10.90
CA ILE A 119 2.10 0.84 -9.50
C ILE A 119 1.01 1.71 -8.88
N ILE A 120 0.93 2.98 -9.24
CA ILE A 120 -0.09 3.91 -8.76
C ILE A 120 -1.33 3.87 -9.65
N PHE A 121 -1.13 3.82 -10.97
CA PHE A 121 -2.20 3.92 -11.96
C PHE A 121 -3.14 2.70 -11.94
N ILE A 122 -2.58 1.48 -11.86
CA ILE A 122 -3.40 0.25 -11.90
C ILE A 122 -4.35 0.15 -10.70
N PRO A 123 -3.90 0.26 -9.44
CA PRO A 123 -4.81 0.27 -8.30
C PRO A 123 -5.74 1.48 -8.30
N GLY A 124 -5.26 2.65 -8.74
CA GLY A 124 -6.06 3.87 -8.85
C GLY A 124 -7.18 3.75 -9.86
N LEU A 125 -6.92 3.17 -11.02
CA LEU A 125 -7.94 2.89 -12.05
C LEU A 125 -8.99 1.92 -11.52
N LEU A 126 -8.55 0.83 -10.89
CA LEU A 126 -9.47 -0.13 -10.28
C LEU A 126 -10.35 0.53 -9.20
N ALA A 127 -9.74 1.35 -8.34
CA ALA A 127 -10.47 2.10 -7.31
C ALA A 127 -11.48 3.08 -7.91
N ALA A 128 -11.13 3.76 -9.00
CA ALA A 128 -12.02 4.68 -9.70
C ALA A 128 -13.21 3.94 -10.33
N VAL A 129 -12.97 2.82 -11.00
CA VAL A 129 -14.02 2.00 -11.63
C VAL A 129 -14.97 1.44 -10.57
N LEU A 130 -14.45 0.81 -9.52
CA LEU A 130 -15.27 0.26 -8.44
C LEU A 130 -16.00 1.35 -7.66
N GLY A 131 -15.33 2.46 -7.37
CA GLY A 131 -15.92 3.61 -6.71
C GLY A 131 -17.09 4.17 -7.54
N PHE A 132 -16.91 4.33 -8.85
CA PHE A 132 -17.98 4.79 -9.73
C PHE A 132 -19.22 3.89 -9.65
N PHE A 133 -19.06 2.57 -9.77
CA PHE A 133 -20.18 1.64 -9.68
C PHE A 133 -20.87 1.66 -8.31
N VAL A 134 -20.10 1.66 -7.24
CA VAL A 134 -20.65 1.62 -5.88
C VAL A 134 -21.36 2.92 -5.53
N PHE A 135 -20.78 4.08 -5.82
CA PHE A 135 -21.40 5.37 -5.53
C PHE A 135 -22.59 5.68 -6.44
N HIS A 136 -22.53 5.23 -7.70
CA HIS A 136 -23.68 5.36 -8.62
C HIS A 136 -24.88 4.56 -8.15
N SER A 137 -24.67 3.41 -7.55
CA SER A 137 -25.73 2.55 -7.00
C SER A 137 -26.30 3.05 -5.66
N ARG A 138 -25.83 4.21 -5.14
CA ARG A 138 -26.27 4.83 -3.87
C ARG A 138 -26.20 3.89 -2.66
N ILE A 139 -25.30 2.92 -2.69
CA ILE A 139 -25.08 1.96 -1.61
C ILE A 139 -24.40 2.69 -0.45
N LYS A 140 -24.96 2.59 0.75
CA LYS A 140 -24.50 3.29 1.95
C LYS A 140 -24.30 2.33 3.13
N GLY A 141 -23.41 2.72 4.06
CA GLY A 141 -23.24 2.05 5.34
C GLY A 141 -22.71 0.62 5.26
N VAL A 142 -23.33 -0.30 5.98
CA VAL A 142 -22.89 -1.70 6.14
C VAL A 142 -22.86 -2.46 4.82
N TYR A 143 -23.78 -2.19 3.90
CA TYR A 143 -23.80 -2.84 2.58
C TYR A 143 -22.55 -2.54 1.75
N PHE A 144 -22.01 -1.34 1.86
CA PHE A 144 -20.74 -0.99 1.23
C PHE A 144 -19.59 -1.87 1.74
N SER A 145 -19.53 -2.07 3.06
CA SER A 145 -18.48 -2.90 3.69
C SER A 145 -18.57 -4.35 3.22
N ILE A 146 -19.76 -4.91 3.12
CA ILE A 146 -19.98 -6.30 2.68
C ILE A 146 -19.57 -6.47 1.21
N ILE A 147 -19.96 -5.53 0.33
CA ILE A 147 -19.63 -5.60 -1.10
C ILE A 147 -18.12 -5.46 -1.31
N THR A 148 -17.45 -4.54 -0.59
CA THR A 148 -16.01 -4.38 -0.69
C THR A 148 -15.22 -5.55 -0.11
N GLN A 149 -15.81 -6.36 0.77
CA GLN A 149 -15.20 -7.58 1.28
C GLN A 149 -15.36 -8.75 0.31
N ALA A 150 -16.43 -8.78 -0.47
CA ALA A 150 -16.69 -9.84 -1.45
C ALA A 150 -15.86 -9.68 -2.74
N LEU A 151 -15.19 -8.55 -2.92
CA LEU A 151 -14.35 -8.22 -4.05
C LEU A 151 -12.95 -8.83 -3.89
#